data_0b63baf0de034caccfd8af120c400267
#
_entry.id   0b63baf0de034caccfd8af120c400267
#
_cell.length_a   1.000
_cell.length_b   1.000
_cell.length_c   1.000
_cell.angle_alpha   90.00
_cell.angle_beta   90.00
_cell.angle_gamma   90.00
#
_symmetry.space_group_name_H-M   'P 1'
#
loop_
_entity.id
_entity.type
_entity.pdbx_description
1 polymer ?
#
loop_
_entity_poly.entity_id
_entity_poly.type
_entity_poly.pdbx_seq_one_letter_code
_entity_poly.pdbx_strand_id
1 'polypeptide(L)'
;MNVSHLSFAGTRPRMAAPRLLIFHSHSGPGTETAAKVKSYIERSWAGGDHGVTVPHEHLDVEGPRTQLLPWDRVGISSYRANPFCIGVETADRKGANIEAEPWSEGQLQAMAEICVEFAQRTGYPIERATAW
;
A
#
# COMPACT_ATOMS: atom_id res chain seq x y z
N MET A 1 12.47 -6.63 2.87
CA MET A 1 11.27 -5.85 3.24
C MET A 1 11.27 -5.55 4.72
N ASN A 2 10.94 -4.32 5.08
CA ASN A 2 10.73 -3.94 6.47
C ASN A 2 9.32 -4.31 6.91
N VAL A 3 9.15 -4.70 8.17
CA VAL A 3 7.82 -4.96 8.75
C VAL A 3 7.65 -4.04 9.95
N SER A 4 6.63 -3.20 9.89
CA SER A 4 6.29 -2.24 10.96
C SER A 4 4.78 -2.09 11.04
N HIS A 5 4.11 -3.13 11.53
CA HIS A 5 2.64 -3.17 11.55
C HIS A 5 2.04 -2.04 12.38
N LEU A 6 0.91 -1.54 11.90
CA LEU A 6 0.06 -0.62 12.63
C LEU A 6 -0.36 -1.25 13.96
N SER A 7 -0.45 -0.45 15.00
CA SER A 7 -0.80 -0.93 16.35
C SER A 7 -2.15 -1.64 16.41
N PHE A 8 -3.09 -1.25 15.56
CA PHE A 8 -4.42 -1.84 15.48
C PHE A 8 -4.58 -2.91 14.37
N ALA A 9 -3.49 -3.31 13.71
CA ALA A 9 -3.54 -4.25 12.58
C ALA A 9 -4.30 -5.54 12.93
N GLY A 10 -4.12 -6.06 14.13
CA GLY A 10 -4.77 -7.28 14.59
C GLY A 10 -6.28 -7.16 14.76
N THR A 11 -6.83 -5.95 14.81
CA THR A 11 -8.28 -5.71 14.93
C THR A 11 -8.96 -5.60 13.58
N ARG A 12 -8.20 -5.49 12.49
CA ARG A 12 -8.78 -5.42 11.14
C ARG A 12 -9.40 -6.76 10.74
N PRO A 13 -10.49 -6.75 9.98
CA PRO A 13 -11.12 -7.99 9.51
C PRO A 13 -10.14 -8.87 8.74
N ARG A 14 -10.35 -10.18 8.78
CA ARG A 14 -9.60 -11.14 7.96
C ARG A 14 -9.96 -11.00 6.50
N MET A 15 -8.95 -11.06 5.64
CA MET A 15 -9.12 -11.14 4.20
C MET A 15 -9.08 -12.62 3.79
N ALA A 16 -10.17 -13.10 3.19
CA ALA A 16 -10.27 -14.51 2.81
C ALA A 16 -9.31 -14.86 1.66
N ALA A 17 -9.31 -14.04 0.61
CA ALA A 17 -8.44 -14.24 -0.55
C ALA A 17 -8.27 -12.92 -1.31
N PRO A 18 -7.07 -12.35 -1.40
CA PRO A 18 -6.85 -11.18 -2.22
C PRO A 18 -6.95 -11.56 -3.71
N ARG A 19 -7.58 -10.68 -4.48
CA ARG A 19 -7.77 -10.85 -5.94
C ARG A 19 -7.14 -9.74 -6.75
N LEU A 20 -6.92 -8.58 -6.13
CA LEU A 20 -6.37 -7.40 -6.77
C LEU A 20 -5.19 -6.88 -5.99
N LEU A 21 -4.23 -6.36 -6.73
CA LEU A 21 -3.12 -5.59 -6.21
C LEU A 21 -3.23 -4.19 -6.81
N ILE A 22 -3.31 -3.17 -5.98
CA ILE A 22 -3.51 -1.79 -6.42
C ILE A 22 -2.39 -0.92 -5.85
N PHE A 23 -1.74 -0.19 -6.75
CA PHE A 23 -0.76 0.82 -6.40
C PHE A 23 -1.39 2.20 -6.47
N HIS A 24 -1.26 2.97 -5.38
CA HIS A 24 -1.71 4.35 -5.31
C HIS A 24 -0.54 5.29 -5.20
N SER A 25 -0.58 6.38 -5.94
CA SER A 25 0.32 7.50 -5.73
C SER A 25 -0.14 8.29 -4.51
N HIS A 26 0.80 8.59 -3.62
CA HIS A 26 0.55 9.38 -2.44
C HIS A 26 0.74 10.85 -2.77
N SER A 27 -0.33 11.62 -2.81
CA SER A 27 -0.31 13.05 -3.20
C SER A 27 0.37 13.94 -2.15
N GLY A 28 1.55 13.58 -1.71
CA GLY A 28 2.28 14.27 -0.66
C GLY A 28 3.49 15.06 -1.15
N PRO A 29 4.23 15.70 -0.24
CA PRO A 29 5.39 16.53 -0.56
C PRO A 29 6.65 15.75 -0.96
N GLY A 30 6.60 14.44 -1.10
CA GLY A 30 7.74 13.60 -1.46
C GLY A 30 8.71 13.33 -0.30
N THR A 31 8.31 13.63 0.91
CA THR A 31 9.09 13.39 2.13
C THR A 31 8.46 12.36 3.07
N GLU A 32 7.35 11.77 2.64
CA GLU A 32 6.69 10.73 3.41
C GLU A 32 7.55 9.48 3.48
N THR A 33 7.84 9.08 4.70
CA THR A 33 8.44 7.79 5.02
C THR A 33 7.38 6.88 5.60
N ALA A 34 7.61 5.59 5.58
CA ALA A 34 6.72 4.62 6.22
C ALA A 34 6.45 4.97 7.70
N ALA A 35 7.47 5.45 8.42
CA ALA A 35 7.32 5.85 9.82
C ALA A 35 6.37 7.03 10.00
N LYS A 36 6.45 8.04 9.13
CA LYS A 36 5.56 9.21 9.18
C LYS A 36 4.13 8.81 8.83
N VAL A 37 3.96 8.01 7.79
CA VAL A 37 2.65 7.51 7.36
C VAL A 37 2.01 6.66 8.45
N LYS A 38 2.76 5.75 9.05
CA LYS A 38 2.29 4.94 10.16
C LYS A 38 1.83 5.79 11.34
N SER A 39 2.63 6.76 11.74
CA SER A 39 2.30 7.68 12.84
C SER A 39 1.02 8.46 12.57
N TYR A 40 0.85 8.96 11.35
CA TYR A 40 -0.36 9.67 10.93
C TYR A 40 -1.60 8.76 11.00
N ILE A 41 -1.49 7.56 10.46
CA ILE A 41 -2.61 6.60 10.45
C ILE A 41 -3.00 6.23 11.89
N GLU A 42 -2.03 5.92 12.74
CA GLU A 42 -2.29 5.52 14.13
C GLU A 42 -2.94 6.64 14.94
N ARG A 43 -2.51 7.89 14.74
CA ARG A 43 -3.13 9.05 15.39
C ARG A 43 -4.56 9.29 14.91
N SER A 44 -4.79 9.19 13.60
CA SER A 44 -6.12 9.36 13.00
C SER A 44 -7.08 8.29 13.53
N TRP A 45 -6.62 7.04 13.54
CA TRP A 45 -7.42 5.92 14.04
C TRP A 45 -7.76 6.06 15.52
N ALA A 46 -6.78 6.39 16.37
CA ALA A 46 -6.98 6.61 17.79
C ALA A 46 -7.91 7.80 18.07
N GLY A 47 -7.92 8.80 17.19
CA GLY A 47 -8.83 9.95 17.25
C GLY A 47 -10.23 9.67 16.72
N GLY A 48 -10.54 8.45 16.28
CA GLY A 48 -11.86 8.05 15.81
C GLY A 48 -12.07 8.15 14.29
N ASP A 49 -11.07 8.59 13.53
CA ASP A 49 -11.14 8.60 12.07
C ASP A 49 -10.85 7.21 11.50
N HIS A 50 -11.87 6.37 11.45
CA HIS A 50 -11.79 5.02 10.91
C HIS A 50 -11.99 4.97 9.40
N GLY A 51 -12.08 6.10 8.73
CA GLY A 51 -12.06 6.25 7.27
C GLY A 51 -10.68 6.61 6.72
N VAL A 52 -9.66 6.77 7.57
CA VAL A 52 -8.29 7.02 7.14
C VAL A 52 -7.80 5.87 6.25
N THR A 53 -7.01 6.19 5.23
CA THR A 53 -6.40 5.17 4.37
C THR A 53 -5.48 4.27 5.20
N VAL A 54 -5.68 2.96 5.06
CA VAL A 54 -4.88 1.92 5.74
C VAL A 54 -4.34 0.96 4.67
N PRO A 55 -3.16 1.27 4.10
CA PRO A 55 -2.55 0.43 3.08
C PRO A 55 -1.90 -0.80 3.70
N HIS A 56 -1.69 -1.84 2.90
CA HIS A 56 -0.91 -3.00 3.33
C HIS A 56 0.59 -2.67 3.35
N GLU A 57 1.05 -1.93 2.35
CA GLU A 57 2.46 -1.56 2.23
C GLU A 57 2.63 -0.11 1.84
N HIS A 58 3.76 0.44 2.19
CA HIS A 58 4.21 1.78 1.79
C HIS A 58 5.58 1.68 1.12
N LEU A 59 5.73 2.37 0.00
CA LEU A 59 7.00 2.53 -0.69
C LEU A 59 7.50 3.96 -0.51
N ASP A 60 8.64 4.11 0.13
CA ASP A 60 9.31 5.40 0.21
C ASP A 60 9.81 5.83 -1.18
N VAL A 61 10.20 7.09 -1.35
CA VAL A 61 10.60 7.65 -2.64
C VAL A 61 11.71 6.83 -3.33
N GLU A 62 12.69 6.36 -2.57
CA GLU A 62 13.80 5.55 -3.12
C GLU A 62 13.50 4.06 -3.16
N GLY A 63 12.29 3.67 -2.79
CA GLY A 63 11.82 2.31 -2.95
C GLY A 63 11.91 1.38 -1.75
N PRO A 64 12.40 1.78 -0.53
CA PRO A 64 12.26 0.90 0.62
C PRO A 64 10.81 0.52 0.84
N ARG A 65 10.60 -0.77 0.98
CA ARG A 65 9.29 -1.40 1.10
C ARG A 65 9.01 -1.71 2.56
N THR A 66 7.91 -1.21 3.10
CA THR A 66 7.49 -1.45 4.48
C THR A 66 6.07 -1.99 4.53
N GLN A 67 5.89 -3.13 5.17
CA GLN A 67 4.57 -3.68 5.43
C GLN A 67 3.98 -3.03 6.69
N LEU A 68 2.82 -2.41 6.53
CA LEU A 68 2.06 -1.75 7.61
C LEU A 68 0.89 -2.61 8.10
N LEU A 69 0.36 -3.47 7.23
CA LEU A 69 -0.76 -4.36 7.52
C LEU A 69 -0.48 -5.72 6.88
N PRO A 70 -0.66 -6.83 7.61
CA PRO A 70 -0.53 -8.16 7.00
C PRO A 70 -1.51 -8.34 5.84
N TRP A 71 -1.12 -9.12 4.84
CA TRP A 71 -1.95 -9.34 3.65
C TRP A 71 -3.21 -10.17 3.93
N ASP A 72 -3.31 -10.80 5.08
CA ASP A 72 -4.50 -11.53 5.52
C ASP A 72 -5.50 -10.64 6.28
N ARG A 73 -5.30 -9.33 6.28
CA ARG A 73 -6.20 -8.35 6.89
C ARG A 73 -6.76 -7.39 5.84
N VAL A 74 -8.00 -6.98 6.02
CA VAL A 74 -8.66 -6.03 5.14
C VAL A 74 -8.15 -4.61 5.41
N GLY A 75 -7.56 -3.98 4.40
CA GLY A 75 -7.14 -2.59 4.44
C GLY A 75 -8.27 -1.61 4.10
N ILE A 76 -7.93 -0.34 4.01
CA ILE A 76 -8.82 0.75 3.58
C ILE A 76 -8.05 1.56 2.55
N SER A 77 -8.16 1.22 1.27
CA SER A 77 -7.40 1.89 0.22
C SER A 77 -8.14 1.97 -1.12
N SER A 78 -9.17 1.18 -1.32
CA SER A 78 -9.79 0.99 -2.64
C SER A 78 -11.30 0.81 -2.58
N TYR A 79 -11.96 1.43 -1.63
CA TYR A 79 -13.42 1.42 -1.49
C TYR A 79 -14.02 0.00 -1.53
N ARG A 80 -14.82 -0.29 -2.55
CA ARG A 80 -15.49 -1.58 -2.70
C ARG A 80 -14.55 -2.77 -2.89
N ALA A 81 -13.32 -2.51 -3.32
CA ALA A 81 -12.31 -3.54 -3.49
C ALA A 81 -11.60 -3.92 -2.19
N ASN A 82 -11.77 -3.15 -1.10
CA ASN A 82 -11.08 -3.40 0.17
C ASN A 82 -11.14 -4.86 0.64
N PRO A 83 -12.27 -5.58 0.57
CA PRO A 83 -12.33 -6.94 1.06
C PRO A 83 -11.46 -7.95 0.31
N PHE A 84 -10.96 -7.62 -0.89
CA PHE A 84 -10.18 -8.53 -1.73
C PHE A 84 -8.98 -7.87 -2.42
N CYS A 85 -8.53 -6.74 -1.89
CA CYS A 85 -7.45 -5.93 -2.48
C CYS A 85 -6.26 -5.82 -1.54
N ILE A 86 -5.06 -5.99 -2.07
CA ILE A 86 -3.83 -5.54 -1.43
C ILE A 86 -3.54 -4.14 -1.95
N GLY A 87 -3.54 -3.16 -1.06
CA GLY A 87 -3.26 -1.77 -1.39
C GLY A 87 -1.83 -1.38 -1.02
N VAL A 88 -1.15 -0.73 -1.95
CA VAL A 88 0.21 -0.23 -1.76
C VAL A 88 0.23 1.27 -2.04
N GLU A 89 0.62 2.04 -1.05
CA GLU A 89 0.83 3.49 -1.19
C GLU A 89 2.27 3.77 -1.58
N THR A 90 2.46 4.62 -2.58
CA THR A 90 3.78 5.04 -3.03
C THR A 90 3.99 6.53 -2.76
N ALA A 91 5.10 6.88 -2.10
CA ALA A 91 5.44 8.28 -1.88
C ALA A 91 5.79 8.96 -3.21
N ASP A 92 5.27 10.16 -3.43
CA ASP A 92 5.60 10.96 -4.60
C ASP A 92 7.01 11.54 -4.50
N ARG A 93 7.68 11.70 -5.63
CA ARG A 93 8.95 12.39 -5.70
C ARG A 93 8.70 13.90 -5.63
N LYS A 94 9.39 14.59 -4.72
CA LYS A 94 9.29 16.05 -4.61
C LYS A 94 9.71 16.70 -5.91
N GLY A 95 8.86 17.57 -6.45
CA GLY A 95 9.12 18.30 -7.70
C GLY A 95 9.03 17.43 -8.96
N ALA A 96 8.68 16.16 -8.85
CA ALA A 96 8.49 15.30 -10.00
C ALA A 96 7.20 15.66 -10.75
N ASN A 97 7.24 15.51 -12.06
CA ASN A 97 6.03 15.51 -12.87
C ASN A 97 5.38 14.12 -12.75
N ILE A 98 4.34 14.02 -11.94
CA ILE A 98 3.66 12.75 -11.64
C ILE A 98 3.09 12.09 -12.91
N GLU A 99 2.69 12.88 -13.91
CA GLU A 99 2.18 12.33 -15.17
C GLU A 99 3.28 11.73 -16.04
N ALA A 100 4.47 12.35 -16.05
CA ALA A 100 5.59 11.91 -16.87
C ALA A 100 6.51 10.91 -16.14
N GLU A 101 6.74 11.13 -14.84
CA GLU A 101 7.63 10.30 -14.01
C GLU A 101 7.00 10.03 -12.65
N PRO A 102 5.95 9.19 -12.58
CA PRO A 102 5.20 9.00 -11.34
C PRO A 102 6.01 8.31 -10.25
N TRP A 103 6.94 7.43 -10.60
CA TRP A 103 7.70 6.63 -9.65
C TRP A 103 9.19 6.64 -9.94
N SER A 104 9.99 6.51 -8.87
CA SER A 104 11.43 6.30 -8.98
C SER A 104 11.75 4.90 -9.49
N GLU A 105 12.97 4.70 -9.96
CA GLU A 105 13.45 3.37 -10.36
C GLU A 105 13.39 2.37 -9.20
N GLY A 106 13.75 2.80 -7.98
CA GLY A 106 13.64 1.97 -6.78
C GLY A 106 12.21 1.58 -6.45
N GLN A 107 11.26 2.49 -6.62
CA GLN A 107 9.84 2.18 -6.45
C GLN A 107 9.35 1.18 -7.49
N LEU A 108 9.73 1.36 -8.76
CA LEU A 108 9.37 0.42 -9.83
C LEU A 108 9.93 -0.99 -9.56
N GLN A 109 11.16 -1.07 -9.06
CA GLN A 109 11.74 -2.33 -8.66
C GLN A 109 10.96 -2.99 -7.52
N ALA A 110 10.61 -2.23 -6.49
CA ALA A 110 9.82 -2.73 -5.37
C ALA A 110 8.41 -3.16 -5.81
N MET A 111 7.78 -2.39 -6.69
CA MET A 111 6.48 -2.75 -7.25
C MET A 111 6.53 -4.06 -8.04
N ALA A 112 7.58 -4.28 -8.81
CA ALA A 112 7.77 -5.54 -9.54
C ALA A 112 7.92 -6.72 -8.57
N GLU A 113 8.67 -6.56 -7.49
CA GLU A 113 8.82 -7.58 -6.44
C GLU A 113 7.48 -7.92 -5.78
N ILE A 114 6.66 -6.89 -5.49
CA ILE A 114 5.32 -7.07 -4.91
C ILE A 114 4.41 -7.82 -5.89
N CYS A 115 4.46 -7.50 -7.18
CA CYS A 115 3.69 -8.21 -8.20
C CYS A 115 4.05 -9.71 -8.25
N VAL A 116 5.33 -10.03 -8.20
CA VAL A 116 5.79 -11.43 -8.19
C VAL A 116 5.30 -12.14 -6.92
N GLU A 117 5.45 -11.52 -5.76
CA GLU A 117 4.97 -12.07 -4.50
C GLU A 117 3.46 -12.31 -4.51
N PHE A 118 2.70 -11.34 -5.03
CA PHE A 118 1.25 -11.47 -5.16
C PHE A 118 0.86 -12.65 -6.04
N ALA A 119 1.50 -12.79 -7.21
CA ALA A 119 1.26 -13.91 -8.12
C ALA A 119 1.61 -15.26 -7.47
N GLN A 120 2.71 -15.32 -6.74
CA GLN A 120 3.14 -16.53 -6.04
C GLN A 120 2.16 -16.93 -4.93
N ARG A 121 1.67 -15.96 -4.16
CA ARG A 121 0.75 -16.21 -3.04
C ARG A 121 -0.65 -16.55 -3.49
N THR A 122 -1.14 -15.95 -4.57
CA THR A 122 -2.54 -16.07 -5.01
C THR A 122 -2.73 -17.06 -6.15
N GLY A 123 -1.69 -17.34 -6.92
CA GLY A 123 -1.77 -18.09 -8.16
C GLY A 123 -2.34 -17.30 -9.35
N TYR A 124 -2.68 -16.02 -9.16
CA TYR A 124 -3.14 -15.17 -10.25
C TYR A 124 -1.97 -14.72 -11.12
N PRO A 125 -2.18 -14.59 -12.45
CA PRO A 125 -1.15 -14.08 -13.33
C PRO A 125 -0.91 -12.59 -13.09
N ILE A 126 0.30 -12.13 -13.43
CA ILE A 126 0.63 -10.71 -13.43
C ILE A 126 0.05 -10.10 -14.71
N GLU A 127 -1.09 -9.47 -14.60
CA GLU A 127 -1.77 -8.82 -15.72
C GLU A 127 -2.54 -7.60 -15.23
N ARG A 128 -2.78 -6.67 -16.14
CA ARG A 128 -3.60 -5.51 -15.82
C ARG A 128 -5.07 -5.93 -15.66
N ALA A 129 -5.71 -5.46 -14.60
CA ALA A 129 -7.14 -5.66 -14.43
C ALA A 129 -7.91 -4.93 -15.54
N THR A 130 -8.86 -5.63 -16.16
CA THR A 130 -9.66 -5.10 -17.28
C THR A 130 -11.08 -4.74 -16.86
N ALA A 131 -11.58 -5.36 -15.80
CA ALA A 131 -12.89 -5.06 -15.22
C ALA A 131 -12.96 -5.54 -13.76
N TRP A 132 -13.73 -4.82 -12.96
CA TRP A 132 -13.95 -5.17 -11.55
C TRP A 132 -15.06 -4.35 -10.90
#